data_ff2369e682ac582f1bdd52f45121e50e
#
_entry.id   ff2369e682ac582f1bdd52f45121e50e
#
_cell.length_a   1.000
_cell.length_b   1.000
_cell.length_c   1.000
_cell.angle_alpha   90.00
_cell.angle_beta   90.00
_cell.angle_gamma   90.00
#
_symmetry.space_group_name_H-M   'P 1'
#
loop_
_entity.id
_entity.type
_entity.pdbx_description
1 polymer ?
#
loop_
_entity_poly.entity_id
_entity_poly.type
_entity_poly.pdbx_seq_one_letter_code
_entity_poly.pdbx_strand_id
1 'polypeptide(L)'
;MGILYILTLVLLGIAFMLFKKSDEKLNFIKWLIIFCVSVLAYNIALGMILGLLNITAHIWLLSIINVICAGVLGFNAIRKKEIQKYYVSKLGVVGLLAVLMIFTIMFFKDLYIHKGDITHWAVDSAIHYRAAKHYSDNLKIFVNVEDKTFFNFNVMQTGAYINDGIFMNVINSITGIDHCYLYQGFEH
;
A
#
# COMPACT_ATOMS: atom_id res chain seq x y z
N MET A 1 -8.26 -12.04 -6.46
CA MET A 1 -8.57 -10.59 -6.32
C MET A 1 -7.31 -9.73 -6.15
N GLY A 2 -6.29 -10.16 -5.38
CA GLY A 2 -5.06 -9.38 -5.18
C GLY A 2 -4.30 -9.02 -6.45
N ILE A 3 -4.20 -9.95 -7.41
CA ILE A 3 -3.58 -9.68 -8.71
C ILE A 3 -4.29 -8.53 -9.44
N LEU A 4 -5.61 -8.51 -9.41
CA LEU A 4 -6.40 -7.43 -10.02
C LEU A 4 -6.07 -6.08 -9.38
N TYR A 5 -5.96 -6.03 -8.06
CA TYR A 5 -5.59 -4.81 -7.35
C TYR A 5 -4.20 -4.31 -7.76
N ILE A 6 -3.20 -5.20 -7.82
CA ILE A 6 -1.85 -4.84 -8.28
C ILE A 6 -1.87 -4.30 -9.71
N LEU A 7 -2.58 -4.98 -10.61
CA LEU A 7 -2.69 -4.52 -12.02
C LEU A 7 -3.32 -3.13 -12.11
N THR A 8 -4.35 -2.86 -11.31
CA THR A 8 -4.98 -1.53 -11.30
C THR A 8 -4.10 -0.46 -10.67
N LEU A 9 -3.27 -0.79 -9.67
CA LEU A 9 -2.26 0.12 -9.14
C LEU A 9 -1.16 0.42 -10.19
N VAL A 10 -0.73 -0.58 -10.94
CA VAL A 10 0.23 -0.37 -12.05
C VAL A 10 -0.38 0.54 -13.11
N LEU A 11 -1.64 0.31 -13.48
CA LEU A 11 -2.36 1.18 -14.42
C LEU A 11 -2.44 2.63 -13.91
N LEU A 12 -2.79 2.81 -12.63
CA LEU A 12 -2.81 4.11 -11.97
C LEU A 12 -1.42 4.77 -11.99
N GLY A 13 -0.37 4.00 -11.74
CA GLY A 13 1.02 4.46 -11.82
C GLY A 13 1.40 4.93 -13.21
N ILE A 14 1.05 4.17 -14.25
CA ILE A 14 1.27 4.56 -15.64
C ILE A 14 0.54 5.87 -15.94
N ALA A 15 -0.74 5.98 -15.59
CA ALA A 15 -1.52 7.20 -15.81
C ALA A 15 -0.93 8.40 -15.05
N PHE A 16 -0.49 8.21 -13.81
CA PHE A 16 0.18 9.22 -13.01
C PHE A 16 1.50 9.68 -13.65
N MET A 17 2.29 8.76 -14.19
CA MET A 17 3.55 9.08 -14.85
C MET A 17 3.32 9.80 -16.19
N LEU A 18 2.31 9.43 -16.94
CA LEU A 18 1.96 10.09 -18.21
C LEU A 18 1.41 11.50 -18.02
N PHE A 19 0.77 11.77 -16.88
CA PHE A 19 0.16 13.08 -16.60
C PHE A 19 1.23 14.18 -16.57
N LYS A 20 1.05 15.22 -17.41
CA LYS A 20 2.01 16.33 -17.52
C LYS A 20 2.00 17.19 -16.25
N LYS A 21 3.15 17.32 -15.63
CA LYS A 21 3.41 18.07 -14.40
C LYS A 21 4.29 19.30 -14.64
N SER A 22 5.13 19.25 -15.67
CA SER A 22 6.10 20.30 -16.01
C SER A 22 6.48 20.24 -17.49
N ASP A 23 6.93 21.35 -18.04
CA ASP A 23 7.50 21.42 -19.40
C ASP A 23 8.91 20.80 -19.45
N GLU A 24 9.59 20.77 -18.34
CA GLU A 24 10.92 20.18 -18.21
C GLU A 24 10.87 18.67 -18.08
N LYS A 25 12.00 18.01 -18.40
CA LYS A 25 12.19 16.59 -18.10
C LYS A 25 12.32 16.39 -16.60
N LEU A 26 11.54 15.47 -16.05
CA LEU A 26 11.59 15.14 -14.63
C LEU A 26 12.42 13.88 -14.37
N ASN A 27 12.95 13.76 -13.16
CA ASN A 27 13.66 12.54 -12.75
C ASN A 27 12.66 11.42 -12.50
N PHE A 28 12.74 10.34 -13.30
CA PHE A 28 11.83 9.20 -13.23
C PHE A 28 11.82 8.54 -11.84
N ILE A 29 13.01 8.28 -11.27
CA ILE A 29 13.13 7.61 -9.97
C ILE A 29 12.48 8.43 -8.85
N LYS A 30 12.74 9.75 -8.85
CA LYS A 30 12.10 10.65 -7.87
C LYS A 30 10.56 10.57 -7.95
N TRP A 31 10.01 10.61 -9.17
CA TRP A 31 8.56 10.57 -9.34
C TRP A 31 7.95 9.20 -9.09
N LEU A 32 8.71 8.13 -9.32
CA LEU A 32 8.30 6.78 -8.92
C LEU A 32 8.17 6.67 -7.39
N ILE A 33 9.15 7.18 -6.64
CA ILE A 33 9.09 7.21 -5.18
C ILE A 33 7.91 8.06 -4.70
N ILE A 34 7.70 9.24 -5.29
CA ILE A 34 6.54 10.09 -4.98
C ILE A 34 5.24 9.34 -5.23
N PHE A 35 5.13 8.59 -6.34
CA PHE A 35 3.96 7.78 -6.61
C PHE A 35 3.75 6.71 -5.53
N CYS A 36 4.78 5.95 -5.16
CA CYS A 36 4.68 4.93 -4.10
C CYS A 36 4.20 5.53 -2.77
N VAL A 37 4.78 6.65 -2.34
CA VAL A 37 4.33 7.34 -1.12
C VAL A 37 2.90 7.86 -1.26
N SER A 38 2.55 8.37 -2.44
CA SER A 38 1.18 8.84 -2.71
C SER A 38 0.15 7.71 -2.66
N VAL A 39 0.52 6.48 -3.07
CA VAL A 39 -0.35 5.30 -2.96
C VAL A 39 -0.63 4.97 -1.50
N LEU A 40 0.36 5.06 -0.61
CA LEU A 40 0.15 4.84 0.82
C LEU A 40 -0.84 5.86 1.38
N ALA A 41 -0.62 7.14 1.11
CA ALA A 41 -1.53 8.20 1.55
C ALA A 41 -2.95 8.06 0.95
N TYR A 42 -3.03 7.68 -0.32
CA TYR A 42 -4.28 7.43 -1.02
C TYR A 42 -5.06 6.27 -0.39
N ASN A 43 -4.42 5.16 -0.10
CA ASN A 43 -5.05 4.02 0.56
C ASN A 43 -5.59 4.40 1.94
N ILE A 44 -4.82 5.16 2.73
CA ILE A 44 -5.25 5.66 4.04
C ILE A 44 -6.49 6.54 3.88
N ALA A 45 -6.44 7.54 3.01
CA ALA A 45 -7.55 8.46 2.78
C ALA A 45 -8.80 7.72 2.30
N LEU A 46 -8.64 6.80 1.34
CA LEU A 46 -9.75 6.01 0.80
C LEU A 46 -10.34 5.09 1.86
N GLY A 47 -9.51 4.38 2.62
CA GLY A 47 -9.96 3.52 3.71
C GLY A 47 -10.71 4.30 4.79
N MET A 48 -10.22 5.49 5.15
CA MET A 48 -10.89 6.38 6.10
C MET A 48 -12.26 6.85 5.58
N ILE A 49 -12.32 7.31 4.31
CA ILE A 49 -13.58 7.77 3.70
C ILE A 49 -14.61 6.62 3.65
N LEU A 50 -14.19 5.45 3.18
CA LEU A 50 -15.07 4.28 3.12
C LEU A 50 -15.53 3.86 4.53
N GLY A 51 -14.63 3.91 5.52
CA GLY A 51 -14.97 3.64 6.91
C GLY A 51 -16.01 4.60 7.47
N LEU A 52 -15.85 5.91 7.23
CA LEU A 52 -16.82 6.93 7.66
C LEU A 52 -18.20 6.74 7.00
N LEU A 53 -18.22 6.27 5.76
CA LEU A 53 -19.45 5.93 5.03
C LEU A 53 -20.00 4.55 5.40
N ASN A 54 -19.36 3.83 6.32
CA ASN A 54 -19.68 2.45 6.68
C ASN A 54 -19.68 1.47 5.49
N ILE A 55 -18.83 1.75 4.48
CA ILE A 55 -18.66 0.92 3.29
C ILE A 55 -17.45 0.01 3.49
N THR A 56 -17.60 -1.27 3.21
CA THR A 56 -16.49 -2.23 3.24
C THR A 56 -15.52 -1.97 2.10
N ALA A 57 -14.24 -1.78 2.43
CA ALA A 57 -13.17 -1.50 1.46
C ALA A 57 -12.71 -2.78 0.73
N HIS A 58 -13.65 -3.51 0.12
CA HIS A 58 -13.30 -4.71 -0.64
C HIS A 58 -12.25 -4.45 -1.72
N ILE A 59 -11.32 -5.38 -1.92
CA ILE A 59 -10.24 -5.27 -2.90
C ILE A 59 -10.77 -4.99 -4.32
N TRP A 60 -11.91 -5.56 -4.69
CA TRP A 60 -12.55 -5.26 -5.99
C TRP A 60 -13.03 -3.82 -6.08
N LEU A 61 -13.57 -3.25 -4.99
CA LEU A 61 -14.01 -1.85 -4.94
C LEU A 61 -12.82 -0.90 -5.07
N LEU A 62 -11.74 -1.16 -4.33
CA LEU A 62 -10.50 -0.42 -4.44
C LEU A 62 -9.93 -0.49 -5.86
N SER A 63 -9.99 -1.65 -6.50
CA SER A 63 -9.57 -1.84 -7.90
C SER A 63 -10.39 -1.00 -8.86
N ILE A 64 -11.71 -0.94 -8.71
CA ILE A 64 -12.58 -0.08 -9.53
C ILE A 64 -12.20 1.40 -9.35
N ILE A 65 -12.01 1.84 -8.13
CA ILE A 65 -11.65 3.24 -7.85
C ILE A 65 -10.28 3.56 -8.47
N ASN A 66 -9.31 2.65 -8.40
CA ASN A 66 -8.01 2.79 -9.07
C ASN A 66 -8.16 2.97 -10.58
N VAL A 67 -9.03 2.18 -11.22
CA VAL A 67 -9.30 2.30 -12.67
C VAL A 67 -9.94 3.64 -13.00
N ILE A 68 -10.90 4.10 -12.20
CA ILE A 68 -11.54 5.41 -12.40
C ILE A 68 -10.50 6.53 -12.28
N CYS A 69 -9.68 6.51 -11.22
CA CYS A 69 -8.60 7.48 -11.03
C CYS A 69 -7.59 7.45 -12.19
N ALA A 70 -7.17 6.26 -12.63
CA ALA A 70 -6.30 6.09 -13.78
C ALA A 70 -6.93 6.63 -15.06
N GLY A 71 -8.22 6.38 -15.27
CA GLY A 71 -9.00 6.90 -16.40
C GLY A 71 -9.04 8.42 -16.43
N VAL A 72 -9.31 9.06 -15.29
CA VAL A 72 -9.32 10.52 -15.17
C VAL A 72 -7.95 11.13 -15.48
N LEU A 73 -6.87 10.56 -14.90
CA LEU A 73 -5.51 11.04 -15.14
C LEU A 73 -5.07 10.81 -16.59
N GLY A 74 -5.33 9.61 -17.13
CA GLY A 74 -4.98 9.24 -18.49
C GLY A 74 -5.76 10.05 -19.53
N PHE A 75 -7.06 10.25 -19.32
CA PHE A 75 -7.89 11.08 -20.21
C PHE A 75 -7.35 12.52 -20.31
N ASN A 76 -6.99 13.12 -19.19
CA ASN A 76 -6.40 14.46 -19.18
C ASN A 76 -5.06 14.52 -19.94
N ALA A 77 -4.22 13.48 -19.81
CA ALA A 77 -2.95 13.40 -20.54
C ALA A 77 -3.19 13.29 -22.06
N ILE A 78 -4.14 12.44 -22.49
CA ILE A 78 -4.46 12.23 -23.90
C ILE A 78 -5.12 13.48 -24.49
N ARG A 79 -6.07 14.11 -23.79
CA ARG A 79 -6.79 15.30 -24.26
C ARG A 79 -5.84 16.47 -24.50
N LYS A 80 -4.86 16.66 -23.62
CA LYS A 80 -3.86 17.75 -23.76
C LYS A 80 -2.80 17.44 -24.81
N LYS A 81 -2.73 16.20 -25.32
CA LYS A 81 -1.69 15.70 -26.23
C LYS A 81 -0.25 15.94 -25.71
N GLU A 82 -0.10 16.08 -24.44
CA GLU A 82 1.16 16.41 -23.78
C GLU A 82 1.47 15.36 -22.71
N ILE A 83 2.50 14.59 -22.97
CA ILE A 83 2.98 13.54 -22.06
C ILE A 83 4.20 14.05 -21.32
N GLN A 84 4.27 13.78 -20.02
CA GLN A 84 5.43 14.12 -19.22
C GLN A 84 6.67 13.38 -19.72
N LYS A 85 7.74 14.12 -19.97
CA LYS A 85 9.05 13.55 -20.32
C LYS A 85 9.88 13.30 -19.07
N TYR A 86 10.60 12.19 -19.09
CA TYR A 86 11.47 11.80 -17.98
C TYR A 86 12.90 11.58 -18.42
N TYR A 87 13.83 11.73 -17.47
CA TYR A 87 15.19 11.21 -17.56
C TYR A 87 15.46 10.27 -16.39
N VAL A 88 16.39 9.33 -16.59
CA VAL A 88 16.78 8.35 -15.57
C VAL A 88 18.18 8.71 -15.08
N SER A 89 18.31 8.98 -13.79
CA SER A 89 19.60 9.21 -13.15
C SER A 89 20.27 7.89 -12.80
N LYS A 90 21.51 7.67 -13.24
CA LYS A 90 22.27 6.46 -12.88
C LYS A 90 22.41 6.30 -11.36
N LEU A 91 22.73 7.40 -10.65
CA LEU A 91 22.81 7.39 -9.19
C LEU A 91 21.47 7.04 -8.54
N GLY A 92 20.35 7.54 -9.09
CA GLY A 92 19.01 7.21 -8.62
C GLY A 92 18.70 5.72 -8.75
N VAL A 93 19.08 5.10 -9.87
CA VAL A 93 18.90 3.65 -10.08
C VAL A 93 19.72 2.84 -9.07
N VAL A 94 21.00 3.18 -8.89
CA VAL A 94 21.85 2.50 -7.91
C VAL A 94 21.30 2.65 -6.49
N GLY A 95 20.85 3.85 -6.11
CA GLY A 95 20.23 4.09 -4.82
C GLY A 95 18.95 3.27 -4.61
N LEU A 96 18.06 3.23 -5.61
CA LEU A 96 16.84 2.42 -5.55
C LEU A 96 17.17 0.93 -5.40
N LEU A 97 18.11 0.41 -6.19
CA LEU A 97 18.52 -1.01 -6.10
C LEU A 97 19.14 -1.33 -4.73
N ALA A 98 19.96 -0.44 -4.17
CA ALA A 98 20.52 -0.60 -2.84
C ALA A 98 19.42 -0.68 -1.76
N VAL A 99 18.44 0.23 -1.80
CA VAL A 99 17.30 0.22 -0.86
C VAL A 99 16.48 -1.05 -0.99
N LEU A 100 16.15 -1.46 -2.22
CA LEU A 100 15.41 -2.70 -2.47
C LEU A 100 16.17 -3.94 -1.98
N MET A 101 17.50 -3.97 -2.17
CA MET A 101 18.35 -5.06 -1.69
C MET A 101 18.35 -5.13 -0.16
N ILE A 102 18.52 -4.00 0.52
CA ILE A 102 18.50 -3.92 1.99
C ILE A 102 17.14 -4.40 2.51
N PHE A 103 16.04 -3.85 1.96
CA PHE A 103 14.69 -4.24 2.34
C PHE A 103 14.46 -5.76 2.15
N THR A 104 14.87 -6.30 1.01
CA THR A 104 14.74 -7.73 0.71
C THR A 104 15.50 -8.59 1.71
N ILE A 105 16.75 -8.21 2.03
CA ILE A 105 17.58 -8.93 3.01
C ILE A 105 16.91 -8.90 4.40
N MET A 106 16.45 -7.73 4.83
CA MET A 106 15.80 -7.57 6.14
C MET A 106 14.51 -8.41 6.20
N PHE A 107 13.65 -8.29 5.19
CA PHE A 107 12.40 -9.02 5.11
C PHE A 107 12.60 -10.54 5.18
N PHE A 108 13.49 -11.09 4.36
CA PHE A 108 13.74 -12.54 4.36
C PHE A 108 14.49 -13.02 5.61
N LYS A 109 15.39 -12.19 6.17
CA LYS A 109 16.04 -12.50 7.45
C LYS A 109 15.01 -12.70 8.55
N ASP A 110 14.05 -11.80 8.67
CA ASP A 110 13.05 -11.86 9.73
C ASP A 110 12.08 -13.04 9.52
N LEU A 111 11.62 -13.27 8.30
CA LEU A 111 10.84 -14.45 7.98
C LEU A 111 11.58 -15.76 8.31
N TYR A 112 12.90 -15.82 8.04
CA TYR A 112 13.70 -16.99 8.30
C TYR A 112 13.95 -17.22 9.81
N ILE A 113 14.25 -16.17 10.56
CA ILE A 113 14.56 -16.25 12.00
C ILE A 113 13.31 -16.63 12.80
N HIS A 114 12.20 -15.95 12.54
CA HIS A 114 11.02 -16.09 13.39
C HIS A 114 10.05 -17.18 12.93
N LYS A 115 10.04 -17.53 11.62
CA LYS A 115 9.23 -18.62 11.04
C LYS A 115 7.76 -18.62 11.50
N GLY A 116 7.20 -17.43 11.76
CA GLY A 116 5.82 -17.30 12.26
C GLY A 116 5.66 -17.50 13.76
N ASP A 117 6.76 -17.60 14.52
CA ASP A 117 6.69 -17.71 15.98
C ASP A 117 6.41 -16.34 16.60
N ILE A 118 5.17 -16.13 17.04
CA ILE A 118 4.71 -14.90 17.67
C ILE A 118 5.12 -14.77 19.15
N THR A 119 5.73 -15.81 19.71
CA THR A 119 6.13 -15.79 21.15
C THR A 119 7.27 -14.81 21.42
N HIS A 120 8.02 -14.45 20.40
CA HIS A 120 9.12 -13.48 20.48
C HIS A 120 8.70 -12.03 20.17
N TRP A 121 7.43 -11.82 19.84
CA TRP A 121 6.94 -10.47 19.57
C TRP A 121 6.87 -9.64 20.84
N ALA A 122 7.34 -8.41 20.76
CA ALA A 122 7.04 -7.42 21.78
C ALA A 122 5.51 -7.23 21.88
N VAL A 123 5.03 -6.82 23.05
CA VAL A 123 3.57 -6.60 23.26
C VAL A 123 3.01 -5.64 22.24
N ASP A 124 3.76 -4.60 21.88
CA ASP A 124 3.34 -3.60 20.88
C ASP A 124 3.17 -4.23 19.51
N SER A 125 4.09 -5.07 19.05
CA SER A 125 4.01 -5.78 17.77
C SER A 125 2.76 -6.66 17.68
N ALA A 126 2.42 -7.35 18.75
CA ALA A 126 1.20 -8.17 18.80
C ALA A 126 -0.07 -7.31 18.69
N ILE A 127 -0.08 -6.10 19.26
CA ILE A 127 -1.20 -5.16 19.16
C ILE A 127 -1.32 -4.64 17.74
N HIS A 128 -0.21 -4.23 17.13
CA HIS A 128 -0.18 -3.74 15.74
C HIS A 128 -0.63 -4.81 14.75
N TYR A 129 -0.11 -6.04 14.90
CA TYR A 129 -0.54 -7.18 14.10
C TYR A 129 -2.05 -7.44 14.21
N ARG A 130 -2.60 -7.44 15.43
CA ARG A 130 -4.03 -7.59 15.66
C ARG A 130 -4.84 -6.55 14.89
N ALA A 131 -4.42 -5.29 14.95
CA ALA A 131 -5.11 -4.20 14.29
C ALA A 131 -5.05 -4.32 12.76
N ALA A 132 -3.87 -4.61 12.19
CA ALA A 132 -3.69 -4.85 10.77
C ALA A 132 -4.47 -6.07 10.28
N LYS A 133 -4.43 -7.17 11.02
CA LYS A 133 -5.20 -8.38 10.74
C LYS A 133 -6.69 -8.12 10.81
N HIS A 134 -7.16 -7.43 11.84
CA HIS A 134 -8.56 -7.07 11.98
C HIS A 134 -9.05 -6.27 10.78
N TYR A 135 -8.27 -5.28 10.33
CA TYR A 135 -8.60 -4.53 9.11
C TYR A 135 -8.55 -5.42 7.86
N SER A 136 -7.54 -6.28 7.74
CA SER A 136 -7.42 -7.21 6.61
C SER A 136 -8.63 -8.15 6.50
N ASP A 137 -9.10 -8.67 7.63
CA ASP A 137 -10.21 -9.62 7.66
C ASP A 137 -11.58 -8.95 7.39
N ASN A 138 -11.78 -7.74 7.90
CA ASN A 138 -13.06 -7.03 7.83
C ASN A 138 -13.13 -5.98 6.73
N LEU A 139 -11.98 -5.42 6.31
CA LEU A 139 -11.85 -4.29 5.38
C LEU A 139 -12.72 -3.08 5.77
N LYS A 140 -12.88 -2.89 7.08
CA LYS A 140 -13.60 -1.77 7.71
C LYS A 140 -12.82 -1.28 8.91
N ILE A 141 -12.75 0.06 9.07
CA ILE A 141 -12.11 0.70 10.22
C ILE A 141 -13.01 0.65 11.44
N PHE A 142 -14.31 0.93 11.24
CA PHE A 142 -15.31 1.02 12.29
C PHE A 142 -16.18 -0.25 12.27
N VAL A 143 -15.64 -1.34 12.77
CA VAL A 143 -16.43 -2.53 13.07
C VAL A 143 -16.83 -2.45 14.53
N ASN A 144 -18.10 -2.74 14.86
CA ASN A 144 -18.50 -2.97 16.24
C ASN A 144 -17.77 -4.21 16.74
N VAL A 145 -16.62 -3.99 17.36
CA VAL A 145 -15.88 -5.04 18.05
C VAL A 145 -16.31 -4.95 19.50
N GLU A 146 -16.67 -6.07 20.11
CA GLU A 146 -16.94 -6.14 21.54
C GLU A 146 -15.74 -5.69 22.38
N ASP A 147 -14.55 -5.78 21.81
CA ASP A 147 -13.30 -5.31 22.41
C ASP A 147 -13.04 -3.83 22.06
N LYS A 148 -13.56 -2.95 22.92
CA LYS A 148 -13.44 -1.49 22.80
C LYS A 148 -11.99 -0.96 22.85
N THR A 149 -11.00 -1.81 23.13
CA THR A 149 -9.59 -1.41 23.23
C THR A 149 -9.03 -0.96 21.87
N PHE A 150 -9.60 -1.40 20.75
CA PHE A 150 -9.19 -1.00 19.40
C PHE A 150 -9.53 0.46 19.04
N PHE A 151 -10.50 1.07 19.69
CA PHE A 151 -10.95 2.43 19.35
C PHE A 151 -10.12 3.55 20.02
N ASN A 152 -9.19 3.20 20.90
CA ASN A 152 -8.31 4.17 21.56
C ASN A 152 -7.06 4.52 20.76
N PHE A 153 -6.87 3.95 19.56
CA PHE A 153 -5.77 4.32 18.70
C PHE A 153 -5.97 5.70 18.10
N ASN A 154 -4.91 6.51 18.11
CA ASN A 154 -4.99 7.80 17.43
C ASN A 154 -5.12 7.61 15.91
N VAL A 155 -5.61 8.65 15.22
CA VAL A 155 -5.88 8.61 13.77
C VAL A 155 -4.66 8.21 12.93
N MET A 156 -3.44 8.54 13.36
CA MET A 156 -2.21 8.19 12.65
C MET A 156 -1.95 6.68 12.67
N GLN A 157 -2.14 6.02 13.82
CA GLN A 157 -1.97 4.57 13.95
C GLN A 157 -3.02 3.82 13.11
N THR A 158 -4.27 4.29 13.13
CA THR A 158 -5.33 3.72 12.29
C THR A 158 -4.96 3.76 10.81
N GLY A 159 -4.32 4.86 10.35
CA GLY A 159 -3.88 4.99 8.97
C GLY A 159 -2.84 3.94 8.55
N ALA A 160 -1.85 3.66 9.41
CA ALA A 160 -0.86 2.62 9.15
C ALA A 160 -1.54 1.24 8.98
N TYR A 161 -2.44 0.87 9.87
CA TYR A 161 -3.13 -0.43 9.82
C TYR A 161 -3.99 -0.62 8.57
N ILE A 162 -4.50 0.45 7.96
CA ILE A 162 -5.22 0.38 6.69
C ILE A 162 -4.30 -0.14 5.59
N ASN A 163 -3.12 0.45 5.44
CA ASN A 163 -2.17 0.01 4.44
C ASN A 163 -1.71 -1.43 4.68
N ASP A 164 -1.30 -1.74 5.89
CA ASP A 164 -0.82 -3.07 6.27
C ASP A 164 -1.92 -4.11 6.01
N GLY A 165 -3.15 -3.86 6.43
CA GLY A 165 -4.27 -4.75 6.21
C GLY A 165 -4.63 -4.93 4.74
N ILE A 166 -4.60 -3.87 3.91
CA ILE A 166 -4.82 -3.98 2.47
C ILE A 166 -3.73 -4.85 1.84
N PHE A 167 -2.45 -4.57 2.11
CA PHE A 167 -1.34 -5.32 1.53
C PHE A 167 -1.31 -6.76 2.01
N MET A 168 -1.54 -7.03 3.28
CA MET A 168 -1.68 -8.40 3.82
C MET A 168 -2.78 -9.17 3.10
N ASN A 169 -3.95 -8.56 2.92
CA ASN A 169 -5.07 -9.20 2.20
C ASN A 169 -4.73 -9.48 0.74
N VAL A 170 -4.08 -8.52 0.05
CA VAL A 170 -3.63 -8.68 -1.33
C VAL A 170 -2.62 -9.82 -1.46
N ILE A 171 -1.58 -9.84 -0.65
CA ILE A 171 -0.52 -10.84 -0.73
C ILE A 171 -1.07 -12.22 -0.34
N ASN A 172 -1.85 -12.32 0.73
CA ASN A 172 -2.50 -13.57 1.12
C ASN A 172 -3.38 -14.14 -0.01
N SER A 173 -4.15 -13.29 -0.68
CA SER A 173 -5.00 -13.71 -1.80
C SER A 173 -4.23 -14.21 -3.04
N ILE A 174 -2.95 -13.89 -3.15
CA ILE A 174 -2.08 -14.32 -4.26
C ILE A 174 -1.26 -15.55 -3.89
N THR A 175 -0.69 -15.55 -2.69
CA THR A 175 0.32 -16.52 -2.27
C THR A 175 -0.24 -17.62 -1.37
N GLY A 176 -1.38 -17.36 -0.72
CA GLY A 176 -1.91 -18.23 0.34
C GLY A 176 -1.09 -18.18 1.64
N ILE A 177 -0.09 -17.29 1.76
CA ILE A 177 0.74 -17.15 2.96
C ILE A 177 -0.11 -16.54 4.08
N ASP A 178 -0.04 -17.12 5.28
CA ASP A 178 -0.75 -16.61 6.44
C ASP A 178 -0.34 -15.17 6.80
N HIS A 179 -1.29 -14.39 7.28
CA HIS A 179 -1.08 -13.00 7.67
C HIS A 179 0.01 -12.83 8.74
N CYS A 180 0.17 -13.80 9.63
CA CYS A 180 1.19 -13.79 10.67
C CYS A 180 2.61 -13.73 10.08
N TYR A 181 2.89 -14.57 9.08
CA TYR A 181 4.19 -14.55 8.40
C TYR A 181 4.42 -13.26 7.60
N LEU A 182 3.38 -12.76 6.97
CA LEU A 182 3.47 -11.50 6.22
C LEU A 182 3.80 -10.33 7.12
N TYR A 183 3.13 -10.25 8.28
CA TYR A 183 3.34 -9.15 9.21
C TYR A 183 4.77 -9.13 9.77
N GLN A 184 5.31 -10.28 10.12
CA GLN A 184 6.71 -10.39 10.57
C GLN A 184 7.72 -9.81 9.57
N GLY A 185 7.45 -9.93 8.27
CA GLY A 185 8.30 -9.36 7.23
C GLY A 185 8.14 -7.84 7.02
N PHE A 186 7.05 -7.24 7.51
CA PHE A 186 6.76 -5.81 7.32
C PHE A 186 7.07 -4.93 8.54
N GLU A 187 7.29 -5.52 9.70
CA GLU A 187 7.42 -4.79 10.97
C GLU A 187 8.77 -4.05 11.13
N HIS A 188 9.73 -4.32 10.26
CA HIS A 188 11.08 -3.76 10.24
C HIS A 188 11.35 -3.06 8.91
#